data_2c7768b8ba7c126aa055e7e19fe2a15f
#
_entry.id   2c7768b8ba7c126aa055e7e19fe2a15f
#
_cell.length_a   1.000
_cell.length_b   1.000
_cell.length_c   1.000
_cell.angle_alpha   90.00
_cell.angle_beta   90.00
_cell.angle_gamma   90.00
#
_symmetry.space_group_name_H-M   'P 1'
#
loop_
_entity.id
_entity.type
_entity.pdbx_description
1 polymer ?
#
loop_
_entity_poly.entity_id
_entity_poly.type
_entity_poly.pdbx_seq_one_letter_code
_entity_poly.pdbx_strand_id
1 'polypeptide(L)' 'MRDDEVFKRVSEYLMTQFEIPPEKINPEAHLFKDLGMDSIDALDWFAAMQSEIGLPIIEKELKVIRTVKDVVDYLVRNLR' A
#
# COMPACT_ATOMS: atom_id res chain seq x y z
N MET A 1 5.35 13.41 -5.62
CA MET A 1 5.22 13.32 -4.16
C MET A 1 6.46 12.73 -3.54
N ARG A 2 6.76 13.13 -2.34
CA ARG A 2 7.93 12.61 -1.62
C ARG A 2 7.56 11.29 -0.96
N ASP A 3 8.59 10.45 -0.74
CA ASP A 3 8.40 9.11 -0.16
C ASP A 3 7.69 9.18 1.19
N ASP A 4 8.06 10.12 2.05
CA ASP A 4 7.47 10.24 3.38
C ASP A 4 6.00 10.64 3.33
N GLU A 5 5.62 11.47 2.37
CA GLU A 5 4.21 11.84 2.19
C GLU A 5 3.39 10.65 1.69
N VAL A 6 3.93 9.90 0.74
CA VAL A 6 3.26 8.71 0.23
C VAL A 6 3.13 7.67 1.33
N PHE A 7 4.19 7.45 2.10
CA PHE A 7 4.16 6.53 3.23
C PHE A 7 3.09 6.93 4.24
N LYS A 8 2.98 8.22 4.52
CA LYS A 8 1.96 8.71 5.46
C LYS A 8 0.55 8.40 4.96
N ARG A 9 0.28 8.63 3.69
CA ARG A 9 -1.04 8.35 3.11
C ARG A 9 -1.35 6.85 3.10
N VAL A 10 -0.36 6.04 2.74
CA VAL A 10 -0.51 4.59 2.78
C VAL A 10 -0.82 4.13 4.20
N SER A 11 -0.08 4.66 5.18
CA SER A 11 -0.28 4.30 6.58
C SER A 11 -1.68 4.69 7.08
N GLU A 12 -2.13 5.89 6.77
CA GLU A 12 -3.45 6.36 7.14
C GLU A 12 -4.54 5.48 6.56
N TYR A 13 -4.38 5.07 5.31
CA TYR A 13 -5.35 4.20 4.67
C TYR A 13 -5.41 2.84 5.37
N LEU A 14 -4.25 2.27 5.69
CA LEU A 14 -4.20 0.99 6.39
C LEU A 14 -4.86 1.08 7.77
N MET A 15 -4.64 2.17 8.48
CA MET A 15 -5.24 2.36 9.78
C MET A 15 -6.76 2.54 9.73
N THR A 16 -7.25 3.28 8.74
CA THR A 16 -8.67 3.61 8.65
C THR A 16 -9.51 2.52 7.99
N GLN A 17 -9.00 1.90 6.94
CA GLN A 17 -9.76 0.93 6.16
C GLN A 17 -9.58 -0.51 6.64
N PHE A 18 -8.41 -0.84 7.16
CA PHE A 18 -8.10 -2.19 7.62
C PHE A 18 -7.88 -2.27 9.12
N GLU A 19 -8.03 -1.16 9.82
CA GLU A 19 -7.91 -1.09 11.29
C GLU A 19 -6.59 -1.63 11.81
N ILE A 20 -5.51 -1.42 11.03
CA ILE A 20 -4.18 -1.88 11.42
C ILE A 20 -3.57 -0.90 12.41
N PRO A 21 -3.07 -1.38 13.57
CA PRO A 21 -2.46 -0.49 14.56
C PRO A 21 -1.22 0.20 13.99
N PRO A 22 -1.03 1.49 14.28
CA PRO A 22 0.12 2.23 13.74
C PRO A 22 1.48 1.65 14.13
N GLU A 23 1.58 0.99 15.27
CA GLU A 23 2.84 0.37 15.69
C GLU A 23 3.24 -0.82 14.83
N LYS A 24 2.31 -1.36 14.04
CA LYS A 24 2.62 -2.46 13.11
C LYS A 24 2.99 -1.95 11.72
N ILE A 25 2.78 -0.67 11.45
CA ILE A 25 3.03 -0.10 10.13
C ILE A 25 4.41 0.50 10.08
N ASN A 26 5.29 -0.11 9.29
CA ASN A 26 6.64 0.40 9.03
C ASN A 26 7.05 -0.05 7.63
N PRO A 27 8.11 0.54 7.04
CA PRO A 27 8.49 0.21 5.67
C PRO A 27 8.78 -1.28 5.43
N GLU A 28 9.31 -1.97 6.42
CA GLU A 28 9.65 -3.39 6.30
C GLU A 28 8.48 -4.32 6.63
N ALA A 29 7.34 -3.79 7.09
CA ALA A 29 6.18 -4.60 7.44
C ALA A 29 5.68 -5.36 6.21
N HIS A 30 5.54 -6.67 6.35
CA HIS A 30 5.03 -7.52 5.29
C HIS A 30 3.50 -7.47 5.29
N LEU A 31 2.91 -7.17 4.15
CA LEU A 31 1.45 -6.98 4.05
C LEU A 31 0.66 -8.20 4.51
N PHE A 32 1.13 -9.39 4.15
CA PHE A 32 0.41 -10.61 4.48
C PHE A 32 0.83 -11.18 5.84
N LYS A 33 2.13 -11.23 6.11
CA LYS A 33 2.65 -11.86 7.33
C LYS A 33 2.53 -10.98 8.57
N ASP A 34 2.82 -9.69 8.43
CA ASP A 34 2.84 -8.77 9.57
C ASP A 34 1.53 -8.05 9.76
N LEU A 35 0.88 -7.64 8.66
CA LEU A 35 -0.35 -6.88 8.73
C LEU A 35 -1.61 -7.75 8.61
N GLY A 36 -1.43 -9.02 8.29
CA GLY A 36 -2.55 -9.96 8.25
C GLY A 36 -3.50 -9.78 7.07
N MET A 37 -3.06 -9.10 6.01
CA MET A 37 -3.87 -8.92 4.82
C MET A 37 -3.83 -10.19 3.97
N ASP A 38 -4.91 -10.44 3.23
CA ASP A 38 -4.93 -11.50 2.23
C ASP A 38 -4.96 -10.92 0.81
N SER A 39 -4.99 -11.79 -0.20
CA SER A 39 -4.97 -11.34 -1.60
C SER A 39 -6.17 -10.47 -1.95
N ILE A 40 -7.31 -10.76 -1.37
CA ILE A 40 -8.54 -10.00 -1.63
C ILE A 40 -8.43 -8.61 -1.02
N ASP A 41 -7.92 -8.52 0.21
CA ASP A 41 -7.68 -7.22 0.86
C ASP A 41 -6.73 -6.36 0.04
N ALA A 42 -5.65 -6.96 -0.46
CA ALA A 42 -4.68 -6.23 -1.26
C ALA A 42 -5.31 -5.71 -2.56
N LEU A 43 -6.11 -6.52 -3.23
CA LEU A 43 -6.79 -6.11 -4.47
C LEU A 43 -7.77 -4.96 -4.20
N ASP A 44 -8.55 -5.06 -3.12
CA ASP A 44 -9.49 -4.00 -2.74
C ASP A 44 -8.75 -2.69 -2.45
N TRP A 45 -7.64 -2.79 -1.74
CA TRP A 45 -6.83 -1.62 -1.42
C TRP A 45 -6.29 -0.96 -2.68
N PHE A 46 -5.72 -1.76 -3.59
CA PHE A 46 -5.17 -1.20 -4.83
C PHE A 46 -6.26 -0.60 -5.70
N ALA A 47 -7.44 -1.22 -5.74
CA ALA A 47 -8.57 -0.66 -6.49
C ALA A 47 -9.00 0.69 -5.91
N ALA A 48 -9.03 0.81 -4.59
CA ALA A 48 -9.35 2.07 -3.93
C ALA A 48 -8.30 3.13 -4.22
N MET A 49 -7.02 2.77 -4.20
CA MET A 49 -5.94 3.70 -4.52
C MET A 49 -6.00 4.15 -5.98
N GLN A 50 -6.35 3.25 -6.89
CA GLN A 50 -6.53 3.61 -8.28
C GLN A 50 -7.60 4.68 -8.43
N SER A 51 -8.70 4.53 -7.72
CA SER A 51 -9.81 5.48 -7.76
C SER A 51 -9.42 6.83 -7.18
N GLU A 52 -8.69 6.85 -6.07
CA GLU A 52 -8.31 8.08 -5.39
C GLU A 52 -7.15 8.81 -6.06
N ILE A 53 -6.16 8.07 -6.52
CA ILE A 53 -4.91 8.63 -7.05
C ILE A 53 -4.92 8.68 -8.57
N GLY A 54 -5.77 7.88 -9.19
CA GLY A 54 -5.87 7.84 -10.65
C GLY A 54 -4.77 7.03 -11.32
N LEU A 55 -4.15 6.10 -10.59
CA LEU A 55 -3.09 5.25 -11.13
C LEU A 55 -3.68 3.94 -11.65
N PRO A 56 -3.25 3.51 -12.85
CA PRO A 56 -3.65 2.19 -13.33
C PRO A 56 -2.99 1.08 -12.52
N ILE A 57 -3.74 0.02 -12.25
CA ILE A 57 -3.21 -1.14 -11.55
C ILE A 57 -2.69 -2.14 -12.58
N ILE A 58 -1.43 -2.52 -12.43
CA ILE A 58 -0.80 -3.52 -13.27
C ILE A 58 -0.60 -4.78 -12.44
N GLU A 59 -1.32 -5.84 -12.78
CA GLU A 59 -1.29 -7.09 -12.02
C GLU A 59 0.12 -7.65 -11.83
N LYS A 60 0.95 -7.54 -12.84
CA LYS A 60 2.32 -8.04 -12.75
C LYS A 60 3.11 -7.36 -11.63
N GLU A 61 2.89 -6.07 -11.44
CA GLU A 61 3.59 -5.33 -10.39
C GLU A 61 3.03 -5.65 -9.02
N LEU A 62 1.73 -5.96 -8.92
CA LEU A 62 1.13 -6.36 -7.65
C LEU A 62 1.73 -7.64 -7.11
N LYS A 63 2.12 -8.55 -8.00
CA LYS A 63 2.67 -9.85 -7.58
C LYS A 63 4.02 -9.73 -6.90
N VAL A 64 4.77 -8.66 -7.16
CA VAL A 64 6.09 -8.46 -6.54
C VAL A 64 6.01 -7.56 -5.30
N ILE A 65 4.87 -6.96 -5.05
CA ILE A 65 4.67 -6.10 -3.88
C ILE A 65 4.41 -6.98 -2.66
N ARG A 66 5.26 -6.87 -1.65
CA ARG A 66 5.16 -7.67 -0.42
C ARG A 66 5.14 -6.83 0.84
N THR A 67 5.84 -5.71 0.85
CA THR A 67 5.98 -4.86 2.03
C THR A 67 5.35 -3.49 1.80
N VAL A 68 5.17 -2.74 2.89
CA VAL A 68 4.68 -1.37 2.82
C VAL A 68 5.61 -0.53 1.95
N LYS A 69 6.92 -0.74 2.08
CA LYS A 69 7.91 -0.02 1.28
C LYS A 69 7.70 -0.29 -0.21
N ASP A 70 7.41 -1.53 -0.57
CA ASP A 70 7.16 -1.88 -1.98
C ASP A 70 5.97 -1.09 -2.55
N VAL A 71 4.92 -0.93 -1.74
CA VAL A 71 3.75 -0.14 -2.14
C VAL A 71 4.13 1.33 -2.33
N VAL A 72 4.88 1.88 -1.37
CA VAL A 72 5.32 3.27 -1.43
C VAL A 72 6.19 3.49 -2.66
N ASP A 73 7.14 2.60 -2.92
CA ASP A 73 8.03 2.71 -4.08
C ASP A 73 7.23 2.65 -5.39
N TYR A 74 6.24 1.77 -5.45
CA TYR A 74 5.38 1.66 -6.63
C TYR A 74 4.64 2.98 -6.88
N LEU A 75 4.05 3.55 -5.84
CA LEU A 75 3.31 4.79 -5.96
C LEU A 75 4.21 5.96 -6.33
N VAL A 76 5.36 6.06 -5.72
CA VAL A 76 6.32 7.14 -6.00
C VAL A 76 6.76 7.08 -7.47
N ARG A 77 7.05 5.89 -7.98
CA ARG A 77 7.45 5.73 -9.38
C ARG A 77 6.36 6.16 -10.35
N ASN A 78 5.11 5.94 -9.99
CA ASN A 78 3.99 6.18 -10.89
C ASN A 78 3.32 7.55 -10.72
N LEU A 79 3.63 8.26 -9.65
CA LEU A 79 3.06 9.58 -9.38
C LEU A 79 3.92 10.74 -9.88
N ARG A 80 4.96 10.47 -10.57
CA ARG A 80 5.84 11.52 -11.11
C ARG A 80 5.16 12.32 -12.20
#